data_78cd4bf9ff485ddbfdc78d27142db8fa
#
_entry.id   78cd4bf9ff485ddbfdc78d27142db8fa
#
_cell.length_a   1.000
_cell.length_b   1.000
_cell.length_c   1.000
_cell.angle_alpha   90.00
_cell.angle_beta   90.00
_cell.angle_gamma   90.00
#
_symmetry.space_group_name_H-M   'P 1'
#
loop_
_entity.id
_entity.type
_entity.pdbx_description
1 polymer ?
#
loop_
_entity_poly.entity_id
_entity_poly.type
_entity_poly.pdbx_seq_one_letter_code
_entity_poly.pdbx_strand_id
1 'polypeptide(L)' 'MMRYFFDLRSGDVVSPDDEGRMLEDIEAAHQEAVGSLTDGIKGIVVEGLADQHIAIDVRDGFGPELEVSAKFASNIFRKQ' A
#
# COMPACT_ATOMS: atom_id res chain seq x y z
N MET A 1 10.29 -10.45 -17.87
CA MET A 1 9.31 -9.54 -17.22
C MET A 1 8.08 -10.30 -16.77
N MET A 2 7.55 -9.95 -15.64
CA MET A 2 6.35 -10.53 -15.06
C MET A 2 5.31 -9.45 -14.80
N ARG A 3 4.04 -9.83 -14.86
CA ARG A 3 2.97 -8.92 -14.48
C ARG A 3 2.69 -9.07 -12.99
N TYR A 4 2.78 -7.96 -12.28
CA TYR A 4 2.47 -7.88 -10.85
C TYR A 4 1.24 -7.02 -10.63
N PHE A 5 0.44 -7.41 -9.65
CA PHE A 5 -0.78 -6.70 -9.27
C PHE A 5 -0.60 -6.17 -7.85
N PHE A 6 -1.02 -4.94 -7.64
CA PHE A 6 -0.81 -4.19 -6.40
C PHE A 6 -2.16 -3.88 -5.77
N ASP A 7 -2.60 -4.76 -4.90
CA ASP A 7 -3.90 -4.61 -4.25
C ASP A 7 -3.73 -3.72 -3.02
N LEU A 8 -4.51 -2.65 -2.97
CA LEU A 8 -4.48 -1.72 -1.84
C LEU A 8 -5.46 -2.18 -0.77
N ARG A 9 -4.99 -2.28 0.46
CA ARG A 9 -5.82 -2.62 1.60
C ARG A 9 -5.72 -1.50 2.63
N SER A 10 -6.87 -0.95 3.03
CA SER A 10 -6.96 0.11 4.03
C SER A 10 -8.04 -0.27 5.03
N GLY A 11 -7.64 -0.63 6.25
CA GLY A 11 -8.54 -1.20 7.22
C GLY A 11 -9.20 -2.47 6.68
N ASP A 12 -10.51 -2.49 6.60
CA ASP A 12 -11.28 -3.62 6.07
C ASP A 12 -11.59 -3.50 4.57
N VAL A 13 -11.16 -2.40 3.96
CA VAL A 13 -11.46 -2.15 2.55
C VAL A 13 -10.29 -2.60 1.69
N VAL A 14 -10.59 -3.40 0.68
CA VAL A 14 -9.62 -3.86 -0.30
C VAL A 14 -9.99 -3.31 -1.66
N SER A 15 -9.02 -2.68 -2.32
CA SER A 15 -9.16 -2.20 -3.69
C SER A 15 -8.24 -3.02 -4.57
N PRO A 16 -8.75 -4.05 -5.24
CA PRO A 16 -7.89 -4.91 -6.06
C PRO A 16 -7.44 -4.20 -7.34
N ASP A 17 -6.22 -4.51 -7.74
CA ASP A 17 -5.65 -4.05 -8.99
C ASP A 17 -5.99 -5.07 -10.07
N ASP A 18 -6.70 -4.65 -11.11
CA ASP A 18 -7.09 -5.54 -12.20
C ASP A 18 -6.28 -5.32 -13.49
N GLU A 19 -5.38 -4.35 -13.51
CA GLU A 19 -4.53 -4.08 -14.67
C GLU A 19 -3.12 -4.62 -14.50
N GLY A 20 -2.53 -4.40 -13.35
CA GLY A 20 -1.16 -4.81 -13.07
C GLY A 20 -0.12 -3.97 -13.78
N ARG A 21 1.13 -4.35 -13.57
CA ARG A 21 2.28 -3.74 -14.23
C ARG A 21 3.30 -4.80 -14.59
N MET A 22 3.92 -4.63 -15.74
CA MET A 22 5.04 -5.48 -16.16
C MET A 22 6.31 -4.94 -15.53
N LEU A 23 6.97 -5.75 -14.72
CA LEU A 23 8.21 -5.38 -14.03
C LEU A 23 9.24 -6.50 -14.20
N GLU A 24 10.50 -6.14 -14.06
CA GLU A 24 11.60 -7.08 -14.33
C GLU A 24 11.67 -8.21 -13.31
N ASP A 25 11.50 -7.86 -12.03
CA ASP A 25 11.68 -8.81 -10.94
C ASP A 25 10.93 -8.36 -9.68
N ILE A 26 11.01 -9.18 -8.65
CA ILE A 26 10.35 -8.93 -7.38
C ILE A 26 10.91 -7.69 -6.66
N GLU A 27 12.18 -7.36 -6.87
CA GLU A 27 12.76 -6.16 -6.27
C GLU A 27 12.14 -4.90 -6.85
N ALA A 28 11.93 -4.87 -8.16
CA ALA A 28 11.23 -3.76 -8.82
C ALA A 28 9.79 -3.66 -8.31
N ALA A 29 9.13 -4.79 -8.12
CA ALA A 29 7.78 -4.82 -7.57
C ALA A 29 7.76 -4.29 -6.13
N HIS A 30 8.77 -4.64 -5.33
CA HIS A 30 8.89 -4.14 -3.95
C HIS A 30 9.03 -2.61 -3.91
N GLN A 31 9.89 -2.05 -4.76
CA GLN A 31 10.06 -0.60 -4.85
C GLN A 31 8.78 0.10 -5.26
N GLU A 32 8.07 -0.46 -6.23
CA GLU A 32 6.80 0.09 -6.69
C GLU A 32 5.77 0.07 -5.56
N ALA A 33 5.71 -1.01 -4.80
CA ALA A 33 4.79 -1.15 -3.67
C ALA A 33 5.08 -0.13 -2.58
N VAL A 34 6.36 0.11 -2.26
CA VAL A 34 6.76 1.11 -1.26
C VAL A 34 6.33 2.51 -1.71
N GLY A 35 6.50 2.83 -2.99
CA GLY A 35 6.05 4.11 -3.53
C GLY A 35 4.54 4.29 -3.42
N SER A 36 3.78 3.26 -3.77
CA SER A 36 2.32 3.28 -3.67
C SER A 36 1.85 3.41 -2.21
N LEU A 37 2.54 2.73 -1.29
CA LEU A 37 2.23 2.83 0.14
C LEU A 37 2.47 4.24 0.65
N THR A 38 3.56 4.87 0.25
CA THR A 38 3.90 6.24 0.64
C THR A 38 2.84 7.22 0.15
N ASP A 39 2.38 7.07 -1.08
CA ASP A 39 1.31 7.91 -1.63
C ASP A 39 0.00 7.71 -0.88
N GLY A 40 -0.30 6.49 -0.48
CA GLY A 40 -1.47 6.19 0.34
C GLY A 40 -1.42 6.87 1.70
N ILE A 41 -0.26 6.89 2.34
CA ILE A 41 -0.06 7.57 3.63
C ILE A 41 -0.27 9.07 3.49
N LYS A 42 0.23 9.67 2.42
CA LYS A 42 0.01 11.10 2.15
C LYS A 42 -1.48 11.42 2.04
N GLY A 43 -2.25 10.56 1.39
CA GLY A 43 -3.70 10.71 1.30
C GLY A 43 -4.36 10.70 2.67
N ILE A 44 -3.96 9.80 3.56
CA ILE A 44 -4.47 9.71 4.93
C ILE A 44 -4.20 11.01 5.69
N VAL A 45 -2.99 11.55 5.57
CA VAL A 45 -2.62 12.81 6.24
C VAL A 45 -3.48 13.97 5.75
N VAL A 46 -3.70 14.05 4.43
CA VAL A 46 -4.51 15.12 3.84
C VAL A 46 -5.97 15.04 4.30
N GLU A 47 -6.52 13.83 4.41
CA GLU A 47 -7.89 13.63 4.87
C GLU A 47 -8.05 13.78 6.36
N GLY A 48 -6.96 13.86 7.12
CA GLY A 48 -6.99 14.01 8.57
C GLY A 48 -7.40 12.75 9.30
N LEU A 49 -7.33 11.60 8.66
CA LEU A 49 -7.64 10.32 9.28
C LEU A 49 -6.47 9.88 10.17
N ALA A 50 -6.80 9.28 11.31
CA ALA A 50 -5.82 8.81 12.28
C ALA A 50 -5.97 7.31 12.49
N ASP A 51 -4.91 6.68 13.01
CA ASP A 51 -4.90 5.26 13.39
C ASP A 51 -5.27 4.33 12.22
N GLN A 52 -4.75 4.65 11.05
CA GLN A 52 -4.98 3.85 9.85
C GLN A 52 -3.89 2.80 9.67
N HIS A 53 -4.32 1.62 9.23
CA HIS A 53 -3.42 0.57 8.79
C HIS A 53 -3.60 0.40 7.29
N ILE A 54 -2.53 0.58 6.53
CA ILE A 54 -2.56 0.51 5.08
C ILE A 54 -1.53 -0.51 4.60
N ALA A 55 -1.87 -1.28 3.60
CA ALA A 55 -0.99 -2.29 3.04
C ALA A 55 -1.14 -2.34 1.52
N ILE A 56 -0.05 -2.71 0.86
CA ILE A 56 -0.05 -3.08 -0.54
C ILE A 56 0.32 -4.56 -0.60
N ASP A 57 -0.61 -5.36 -1.08
CA ASP A 57 -0.39 -6.79 -1.29
C ASP A 57 -0.05 -7.02 -2.74
N VAL A 58 1.13 -7.55 -3.01
CA VAL A 58 1.60 -7.79 -4.37
C VAL A 58 1.46 -9.25 -4.70
N ARG A 59 0.81 -9.53 -5.81
CA ARG A 59 0.64 -10.88 -6.34
C ARG A 59 1.05 -10.92 -7.81
N ASP A 60 1.35 -12.10 -8.28
CA ASP A 60 1.56 -12.35 -9.71
C ASP A 60 0.48 -13.33 -10.21
N GLY A 61 0.66 -13.91 -11.39
CA GLY A 61 -0.28 -14.89 -11.94
C GLY A 61 -0.32 -16.20 -11.18
N PHE A 62 0.61 -16.43 -10.25
CA PHE A 62 0.73 -17.70 -9.52
C PHE A 62 0.36 -17.57 -8.04
N GLY A 63 0.17 -16.36 -7.54
CA GLY A 63 -0.24 -16.13 -6.17
C GLY A 63 0.46 -14.96 -5.50
N PRO A 64 0.31 -14.83 -4.16
CA PRO A 64 0.92 -13.75 -3.41
C PRO A 64 2.44 -13.81 -3.46
N GLU A 65 3.08 -12.66 -3.59
CA GLU A 65 4.52 -12.54 -3.66
C GLU A 65 5.13 -11.74 -2.51
N LEU A 66 4.52 -10.61 -2.14
CA LEU A 66 5.01 -9.80 -1.02
C LEU A 66 3.92 -8.89 -0.49
N GLU A 67 4.16 -8.37 0.68
CA GLU A 67 3.30 -7.36 1.31
C GLU A 67 4.19 -6.26 1.86
N VAL A 68 3.79 -5.02 1.65
CA VAL A 68 4.34 -3.89 2.40
C VAL A 68 3.20 -3.23 3.15
N SER A 69 3.45 -2.82 4.39
CA SER A 69 2.41 -2.21 5.19
C SER A 69 2.97 -1.13 6.09
N ALA A 70 2.07 -0.24 6.51
CA ALA A 70 2.40 0.81 7.46
C ALA A 70 1.21 1.05 8.38
N LYS A 71 1.49 1.37 9.62
CA LYS A 71 0.50 1.77 10.59
C LYS A 71 0.71 3.24 10.89
N PHE A 72 -0.30 4.04 10.66
CA PHE A 72 -0.25 5.47 10.88
C PHE A 72 -1.10 5.83 12.10
N ALA A 73 -0.50 6.56 13.04
CA ALA A 73 -1.19 7.07 14.22
C ALA A 73 -0.82 8.53 14.41
N SER A 74 -1.79 9.33 14.82
CA SER A 74 -1.58 10.74 15.07
C SER A 74 -2.22 11.13 16.39
N ASN A 75 -1.47 11.83 17.23
CA ASN A 75 -1.93 12.30 18.52
C ASN A 75 -1.65 13.80 18.65
N ILE A 76 -2.68 14.55 18.99
CA ILE A 76 -2.55 15.98 19.20
C ILE A 76 -2.66 16.26 20.71
N PHE A 77 -1.59 16.81 21.27
CA PHE A 77 -1.57 17.19 22.67
C PHE A 77 -1.85 18.69 22.78
N ARG A 78 -2.99 19.03 23.40
CA ARG A 78 -3.41 20.42 23.54
C ARG A 78 -3.27 20.88 24.98
N LYS A 79 -2.72 22.10 25.16
CA LYS A 79 -2.73 22.78 26.44
C LYS A 79 -4.02 23.58 26.54
N GLN A 80 -4.59 23.51 27.70
CA GLN A 80 -5.78 24.30 28.00
C GLN A 80 -5.38 25.51 28.85
#